data_436d830edf55b89429d19346fba58bb3
#
_entry.id   436d830edf55b89429d19346fba58bb3
#
_cell.length_a   1.000
_cell.length_b   1.000
_cell.length_c   1.000
_cell.angle_alpha   90.00
_cell.angle_beta   90.00
_cell.angle_gamma   90.00
#
_symmetry.space_group_name_H-M   'P 1'
#
loop_
_entity.id
_entity.type
_entity.pdbx_description
1 polymer ?
#
loop_
_entity_poly.entity_id
_entity_poly.type
_entity_poly.pdbx_seq_one_letter_code
_entity_poly.pdbx_strand_id
1 'polypeptide(L)'
;MISQDKIKDSLIRLGYNLSDRGSYWQTNAIFRNGDNKTAIQIYKNTGVWKDHVQNNQFSPFKRLVEITLGTNDPKILKEYTSEEHTGDQYERLISNPQKIEMEEIYKEEDLRKLLPHYKFYTDKGINEDILKKLKGGFATNGKLNKRFVFPIYNEYKQIHGFSGRDMSNMAGERPKWKHVGRKSNWVYPLYSNDDCRQSIESSKEVIIVESIGDMLNLNQNGYSNVLVSFGLDFSSKLICSTLSLNCKKIIISLNNDSQSKENRGLHASIKNYLKLLNYYESSHLCICLPNKKDFGDMSSEDFDQWKKKMLDLDIDYQKSYIDNYLNTNLSKFPKSLMKNIKTK
;
A
#
# COMPACT_ATOMS: atom_id res chain seq x y z
N MET A 1 25.63 -22.35 5.15
CA MET A 1 24.38 -21.66 5.54
C MET A 1 24.74 -20.61 6.59
N ILE A 2 24.37 -19.36 6.41
CA ILE A 2 24.61 -18.31 7.43
C ILE A 2 23.73 -18.63 8.63
N SER A 3 24.32 -18.68 9.83
CA SER A 3 23.56 -18.90 11.06
C SER A 3 22.66 -17.70 11.35
N GLN A 4 21.55 -17.94 12.06
CA GLN A 4 20.65 -16.88 12.50
C GLN A 4 21.37 -15.82 13.33
N ASP A 5 22.28 -16.24 14.20
CA ASP A 5 23.05 -15.33 15.06
C ASP A 5 23.96 -14.43 14.22
N LYS A 6 24.65 -14.99 13.22
CA LYS A 6 25.49 -14.21 12.30
C LYS A 6 24.69 -13.20 11.48
N ILE A 7 23.51 -13.57 11.00
CA ILE A 7 22.61 -12.63 10.31
C ILE A 7 22.24 -11.48 11.24
N LYS A 8 21.84 -11.80 12.47
CA LYS A 8 21.46 -10.82 13.49
C LYS A 8 22.60 -9.86 13.82
N ASP A 9 23.78 -10.39 14.09
CA ASP A 9 24.97 -9.61 14.43
C ASP A 9 25.39 -8.69 13.27
N SER A 10 25.34 -9.19 12.04
CA SER A 10 25.60 -8.39 10.85
C SER A 10 24.61 -7.24 10.70
N LEU A 11 23.32 -7.47 10.93
CA LEU A 11 22.29 -6.44 10.89
C LEU A 11 22.49 -5.38 11.97
N ILE A 12 22.84 -5.78 13.20
CA ILE A 12 23.15 -4.85 14.29
C ILE A 12 24.39 -4.01 13.95
N ARG A 13 25.45 -4.62 13.43
CA ARG A 13 26.66 -3.92 12.97
C ARG A 13 26.39 -2.93 11.85
N LEU A 14 25.40 -3.21 10.99
CA LEU A 14 24.92 -2.31 9.94
C LEU A 14 24.01 -1.18 10.47
N GLY A 15 23.68 -1.17 11.76
CA GLY A 15 22.85 -0.15 12.39
C GLY A 15 21.35 -0.41 12.39
N TYR A 16 20.92 -1.63 12.04
CA TYR A 16 19.50 -1.99 12.08
C TYR A 16 19.01 -2.21 13.51
N ASN A 17 17.88 -1.59 13.85
CA ASN A 17 17.16 -1.85 15.10
C ASN A 17 16.06 -2.88 14.85
N LEU A 18 16.25 -4.09 15.34
CA LEU A 18 15.45 -5.26 15.01
C LEU A 18 14.29 -5.48 16.01
N SER A 19 13.08 -5.52 15.51
CA SER A 19 11.89 -5.95 16.27
C SER A 19 11.60 -7.41 15.97
N ASP A 20 11.60 -8.25 16.99
CA ASP A 20 11.34 -9.70 16.86
C ASP A 20 9.86 -9.98 16.55
N ARG A 21 9.60 -10.84 15.54
CA ARG A 21 8.27 -11.26 15.10
C ARG A 21 8.15 -12.79 14.94
N GLY A 22 8.88 -13.53 15.76
CA GLY A 22 8.92 -14.99 15.70
C GLY A 22 9.82 -15.50 14.58
N SER A 23 9.32 -15.79 13.41
CA SER A 23 10.12 -16.32 12.27
C SER A 23 10.94 -15.27 11.52
N TYR A 24 10.72 -13.98 11.77
CA TYR A 24 11.41 -12.88 11.09
C TYR A 24 11.63 -11.69 12.03
N TRP A 25 12.54 -10.80 11.63
CA TRP A 25 12.69 -9.48 12.23
C TRP A 25 12.02 -8.41 11.34
N GLN A 26 11.51 -7.38 12.00
CA GLN A 26 11.07 -6.14 11.33
C GLN A 26 11.98 -4.98 11.71
N THR A 27 12.21 -4.09 10.76
CA THR A 27 13.03 -2.90 10.96
C THR A 27 12.68 -1.81 9.94
N ASN A 28 13.25 -0.62 10.11
CA ASN A 28 13.17 0.44 9.13
C ASN A 28 14.20 0.25 8.00
N ALA A 29 13.98 0.92 6.88
CA ALA A 29 14.89 0.89 5.72
C ALA A 29 15.98 1.97 5.86
N ILE A 30 17.04 1.69 6.65
CA ILE A 30 18.10 2.68 6.93
C ILE A 30 18.86 3.09 5.67
N PHE A 31 19.02 2.21 4.69
CA PHE A 31 19.70 2.50 3.41
C PHE A 31 19.02 3.61 2.59
N ARG A 32 17.81 4.00 2.95
CA ARG A 32 17.08 5.13 2.33
C ARG A 32 16.56 6.13 3.35
N ASN A 33 17.14 6.14 4.56
CA ASN A 33 16.72 7.00 5.69
C ASN A 33 15.21 6.89 6.03
N GLY A 34 14.63 5.70 5.83
CA GLY A 34 13.23 5.44 6.16
C GLY A 34 13.03 5.31 7.67
N ASP A 35 11.97 5.92 8.19
CA ASP A 35 11.59 5.94 9.61
C ASP A 35 10.58 4.84 9.98
N ASN A 36 9.93 4.22 9.00
CA ASN A 36 8.92 3.18 9.21
C ASN A 36 9.56 1.89 9.73
N LYS A 37 9.42 1.62 11.03
CA LYS A 37 9.97 0.44 11.73
C LYS A 37 9.43 -0.90 11.25
N THR A 38 8.43 -0.92 10.38
CA THR A 38 7.85 -2.14 9.81
C THR A 38 8.07 -2.28 8.30
N ALA A 39 8.90 -1.40 7.71
CA ALA A 39 9.13 -1.35 6.27
C ALA A 39 9.87 -2.59 5.74
N ILE A 40 10.85 -3.08 6.49
CA ILE A 40 11.69 -4.22 6.11
C ILE A 40 11.34 -5.44 6.97
N GLN A 41 11.15 -6.57 6.31
CA GLN A 41 10.98 -7.88 6.92
C GLN A 41 12.16 -8.77 6.52
N ILE A 42 12.85 -9.37 7.50
CA ILE A 42 14.04 -10.20 7.29
C ILE A 42 13.82 -11.56 7.96
N TYR A 43 13.83 -12.63 7.18
CA TYR A 43 13.64 -13.99 7.69
C TYR A 43 14.90 -14.47 8.42
N LYS A 44 14.71 -14.97 9.65
CA LYS A 44 15.79 -15.32 10.58
C LYS A 44 16.68 -16.45 10.08
N ASN A 45 16.08 -17.46 9.46
CA ASN A 45 16.76 -18.68 9.04
C ASN A 45 17.50 -18.56 7.71
N THR A 46 17.17 -17.56 6.89
CA THR A 46 17.75 -17.40 5.54
C THR A 46 18.39 -16.05 5.31
N GLY A 47 18.05 -15.04 6.12
CA GLY A 47 18.39 -13.65 5.85
C GLY A 47 17.68 -13.04 4.64
N VAL A 48 16.87 -13.81 3.93
CA VAL A 48 16.05 -13.28 2.84
C VAL A 48 15.14 -12.19 3.39
N TRP A 49 15.03 -11.09 2.66
CA TRP A 49 14.32 -9.92 3.12
C TRP A 49 13.39 -9.35 2.06
N LYS A 50 12.49 -8.48 2.51
CA LYS A 50 11.48 -7.84 1.69
C LYS A 50 11.23 -6.43 2.18
N ASP A 51 11.19 -5.48 1.24
CA ASP A 51 10.74 -4.11 1.51
C ASP A 51 9.25 -3.98 1.15
N HIS A 52 8.41 -3.81 2.16
CA HIS A 52 6.96 -3.64 1.99
C HIS A 52 6.56 -2.28 1.40
N VAL A 53 7.49 -1.33 1.34
CA VAL A 53 7.22 0.04 0.87
C VAL A 53 7.61 0.23 -0.59
N GLN A 54 8.79 -0.25 -1.00
CA GLN A 54 9.29 0.03 -2.35
C GLN A 54 9.04 -1.07 -3.36
N ASN A 55 9.29 -2.32 -3.06
CA ASN A 55 9.35 -3.34 -4.09
C ASN A 55 8.53 -4.60 -3.80
N ASN A 56 8.19 -4.84 -2.56
CA ASN A 56 7.46 -6.03 -2.10
C ASN A 56 7.99 -7.39 -2.68
N GLN A 57 9.23 -7.40 -3.18
CA GLN A 57 9.92 -8.59 -3.70
C GLN A 57 10.93 -9.11 -2.69
N PHE A 58 11.11 -10.42 -2.69
CA PHE A 58 12.13 -11.06 -1.88
C PHE A 58 13.51 -10.81 -2.48
N SER A 59 14.49 -10.52 -1.62
CA SER A 59 15.88 -10.28 -1.99
C SER A 59 16.82 -11.02 -1.03
N PRO A 60 17.99 -11.47 -1.51
CA PRO A 60 18.97 -12.16 -0.67
C PRO A 60 19.61 -11.21 0.35
N PHE A 61 20.10 -11.77 1.45
CA PHE A 61 20.78 -11.02 2.52
C PHE A 61 21.95 -10.18 2.00
N LYS A 62 22.76 -10.76 1.12
CA LYS A 62 23.88 -10.05 0.47
C LYS A 62 23.43 -8.72 -0.14
N ARG A 63 22.28 -8.70 -0.82
CA ARG A 63 21.74 -7.48 -1.43
C ARG A 63 21.38 -6.42 -0.40
N LEU A 64 20.88 -6.80 0.77
CA LEU A 64 20.62 -5.87 1.86
C LEU A 64 21.91 -5.20 2.36
N VAL A 65 22.96 -6.02 2.53
CA VAL A 65 24.28 -5.53 2.91
C VAL A 65 24.85 -4.56 1.87
N GLU A 66 24.80 -4.91 0.59
CA GLU A 66 25.26 -4.08 -0.54
C GLU A 66 24.61 -2.69 -0.52
N ILE A 67 23.29 -2.63 -0.46
CA ILE A 67 22.57 -1.36 -0.52
C ILE A 67 22.73 -0.54 0.75
N THR A 68 22.95 -1.18 1.91
CA THR A 68 23.16 -0.51 3.19
C THR A 68 24.55 0.12 3.26
N LEU A 69 25.56 -0.58 2.75
CA LEU A 69 26.96 -0.11 2.75
C LEU A 69 27.26 0.76 1.51
N GLY A 70 26.40 0.73 0.48
CA GLY A 70 26.64 1.44 -0.78
C GLY A 70 27.83 0.88 -1.58
N THR A 71 28.20 -0.39 -1.37
CA THR A 71 29.39 -1.01 -2.01
C THR A 71 29.07 -2.41 -2.54
N ASN A 72 29.74 -2.79 -3.63
CA ASN A 72 29.73 -4.14 -4.19
C ASN A 72 31.07 -4.87 -4.01
N ASP A 73 31.98 -4.33 -3.18
CA ASP A 73 33.29 -4.96 -2.94
C ASP A 73 33.14 -6.33 -2.26
N PRO A 74 33.55 -7.44 -2.93
CA PRO A 74 33.39 -8.77 -2.38
C PRO A 74 34.10 -8.98 -1.04
N LYS A 75 35.23 -8.29 -0.79
CA LYS A 75 35.98 -8.41 0.47
C LYS A 75 35.18 -7.83 1.63
N ILE A 76 34.61 -6.66 1.44
CA ILE A 76 33.77 -5.99 2.47
C ILE A 76 32.49 -6.82 2.70
N LEU A 77 31.84 -7.26 1.64
CA LEU A 77 30.61 -8.04 1.73
C LEU A 77 30.83 -9.38 2.45
N LYS A 78 32.01 -10.01 2.27
CA LYS A 78 32.37 -11.28 2.92
C LYS A 78 32.40 -11.18 4.45
N GLU A 79 32.69 -10.03 5.01
CA GLU A 79 32.65 -9.81 6.47
C GLU A 79 31.26 -9.99 7.07
N TYR A 80 30.23 -9.68 6.28
CA TYR A 80 28.83 -9.75 6.69
C TYR A 80 28.10 -10.99 6.17
N THR A 81 28.60 -11.59 5.07
CA THR A 81 27.97 -12.73 4.40
C THR A 81 28.98 -13.84 4.18
N SER A 82 28.62 -15.11 4.42
CA SER A 82 29.41 -16.24 3.96
C SER A 82 29.05 -16.57 2.52
N GLU A 83 30.04 -16.81 1.67
CA GLU A 83 29.86 -16.99 0.21
C GLU A 83 29.02 -18.21 -0.18
N GLU A 84 28.87 -19.22 0.68
CA GLU A 84 28.47 -20.55 0.25
C GLU A 84 26.97 -20.78 0.02
N HIS A 85 26.04 -19.88 0.45
CA HIS A 85 24.62 -20.27 0.47
C HIS A 85 23.57 -19.23 0.09
N THR A 86 23.90 -18.00 -0.30
CA THR A 86 22.87 -16.97 -0.56
C THR A 86 22.19 -17.13 -1.94
N GLY A 87 22.88 -17.66 -2.93
CA GLY A 87 22.34 -17.87 -4.28
C GLY A 87 21.31 -19.00 -4.31
N ASP A 88 21.69 -20.17 -3.83
CA ASP A 88 20.85 -21.38 -3.88
C ASP A 88 19.54 -21.25 -3.08
N GLN A 89 19.59 -20.55 -1.94
CA GLN A 89 18.39 -20.37 -1.14
C GLN A 89 17.41 -19.35 -1.75
N TYR A 90 17.95 -18.31 -2.38
CA TYR A 90 17.15 -17.34 -3.11
C TYR A 90 16.50 -17.97 -4.35
N GLU A 91 17.26 -18.76 -5.11
CA GLU A 91 16.74 -19.50 -6.27
C GLU A 91 15.68 -20.53 -5.87
N ARG A 92 15.87 -21.24 -4.73
CA ARG A 92 14.86 -22.17 -4.19
C ARG A 92 13.58 -21.45 -3.74
N LEU A 93 13.67 -20.24 -3.21
CA LEU A 93 12.48 -19.47 -2.84
C LEU A 93 11.74 -18.90 -4.06
N ILE A 94 12.48 -18.58 -5.13
CA ILE A 94 11.88 -18.16 -6.41
C ILE A 94 11.37 -19.36 -7.21
N SER A 95 12.12 -20.47 -7.23
CA SER A 95 11.79 -21.67 -7.98
C SER A 95 10.77 -22.59 -7.33
N ASN A 96 10.47 -22.38 -6.04
CA ASN A 96 9.33 -23.07 -5.43
C ASN A 96 8.06 -22.65 -6.17
N PRO A 97 7.37 -23.58 -6.82
CA PRO A 97 6.10 -23.27 -7.46
C PRO A 97 5.23 -22.63 -6.38
N GLN A 98 4.78 -21.40 -6.64
CA GLN A 98 3.84 -20.75 -5.73
C GLN A 98 2.71 -21.75 -5.53
N LYS A 99 2.57 -22.27 -4.31
CA LYS A 99 1.37 -23.02 -3.95
C LYS A 99 0.21 -22.15 -4.38
N ILE A 100 -0.66 -22.70 -5.20
CA ILE A 100 -1.95 -22.07 -5.47
C ILE A 100 -2.68 -22.11 -4.12
N GLU A 101 -2.49 -21.05 -3.35
CA GLU A 101 -3.24 -20.86 -2.11
C GLU A 101 -4.64 -20.49 -2.57
N MET A 102 -5.58 -21.40 -2.31
CA MET A 102 -7.00 -21.09 -2.47
C MET A 102 -7.33 -19.91 -1.57
N GLU A 103 -8.13 -18.99 -2.09
CA GLU A 103 -8.57 -17.82 -1.34
C GLU A 103 -9.42 -18.30 -0.15
N GLU A 104 -9.06 -17.87 1.06
CA GLU A 104 -9.81 -18.21 2.26
C GLU A 104 -11.12 -17.43 2.24
N ILE A 105 -12.24 -18.13 2.31
CA ILE A 105 -13.58 -17.55 2.39
C ILE A 105 -14.06 -17.63 3.83
N TYR A 106 -14.47 -16.47 4.37
CA TYR A 106 -14.99 -16.34 5.73
C TYR A 106 -16.51 -16.35 5.73
N LYS A 107 -17.10 -16.73 6.86
CA LYS A 107 -18.56 -16.82 7.01
C LYS A 107 -19.13 -15.48 7.46
N GLU A 108 -20.36 -15.19 7.06
CA GLU A 108 -21.12 -14.01 7.55
C GLU A 108 -21.29 -14.02 9.09
N GLU A 109 -21.33 -15.22 9.73
CA GLU A 109 -21.37 -15.35 11.18
C GLU A 109 -20.14 -14.74 11.87
N ASP A 110 -19.01 -14.64 11.18
CA ASP A 110 -17.82 -14.00 11.74
C ASP A 110 -18.01 -12.50 11.95
N LEU A 111 -18.91 -11.84 11.20
CA LEU A 111 -19.28 -10.45 11.39
C LEU A 111 -20.06 -10.21 12.69
N ARG A 112 -20.83 -11.20 13.17
CA ARG A 112 -21.59 -11.10 14.42
C ARG A 112 -20.69 -10.95 15.65
N LYS A 113 -19.40 -11.27 15.52
CA LYS A 113 -18.37 -11.10 16.55
C LYS A 113 -17.86 -9.65 16.63
N LEU A 114 -18.23 -8.80 15.68
CA LEU A 114 -17.86 -7.39 15.67
C LEU A 114 -18.90 -6.57 16.45
N LEU A 115 -18.44 -5.77 17.39
CA LEU A 115 -19.32 -4.88 18.16
C LEU A 115 -19.62 -3.60 17.36
N PRO A 116 -20.87 -3.08 17.39
CA PRO A 116 -21.25 -1.85 16.73
C PRO A 116 -20.74 -0.62 17.54
N HIS A 117 -19.45 -0.46 17.65
CA HIS A 117 -18.79 0.60 18.39
C HIS A 117 -18.12 1.57 17.43
N TYR A 118 -18.83 2.63 17.02
CA TYR A 118 -18.43 3.55 15.96
C TYR A 118 -17.72 4.83 16.44
N LYS A 119 -17.67 5.06 17.77
CA LYS A 119 -17.21 6.30 18.41
C LYS A 119 -15.89 6.84 17.81
N PHE A 120 -14.92 5.98 17.54
CA PHE A 120 -13.62 6.39 16.97
C PHE A 120 -13.74 7.14 15.64
N TYR A 121 -14.66 6.74 14.80
CA TYR A 121 -14.87 7.39 13.51
C TYR A 121 -15.89 8.53 13.59
N THR A 122 -16.90 8.41 14.42
CA THR A 122 -17.88 9.50 14.61
C THR A 122 -17.26 10.70 15.30
N ASP A 123 -16.31 10.50 16.24
CA ASP A 123 -15.50 11.58 16.84
C ASP A 123 -14.61 12.29 15.78
N LYS A 124 -14.39 11.68 14.62
CA LYS A 124 -13.68 12.25 13.48
C LYS A 124 -14.60 12.79 12.38
N GLY A 125 -15.89 12.93 12.68
CA GLY A 125 -16.88 13.46 11.74
C GLY A 125 -17.40 12.49 10.70
N ILE A 126 -17.07 11.19 10.78
CA ILE A 126 -17.61 10.19 9.85
C ILE A 126 -19.00 9.77 10.30
N ASN A 127 -19.98 9.85 9.41
CA ASN A 127 -21.35 9.43 9.70
C ASN A 127 -21.40 7.91 9.96
N GLU A 128 -22.14 7.55 11.01
CA GLU A 128 -22.35 6.17 11.42
C GLU A 128 -22.98 5.29 10.32
N ASP A 129 -23.86 5.86 9.50
CA ASP A 129 -24.51 5.14 8.40
C ASP A 129 -23.53 4.69 7.33
N ILE A 130 -22.47 5.44 7.06
CA ILE A 130 -21.37 5.03 6.17
C ILE A 130 -20.71 3.78 6.73
N LEU A 131 -20.44 3.74 8.03
CA LEU A 131 -19.77 2.61 8.71
C LEU A 131 -20.68 1.36 8.73
N LYS A 132 -21.98 1.55 8.95
CA LYS A 132 -22.99 0.47 8.90
C LYS A 132 -23.12 -0.13 7.49
N LYS A 133 -23.22 0.72 6.46
CA LYS A 133 -23.27 0.27 5.06
C LYS A 133 -22.05 -0.60 4.69
N LEU A 134 -20.88 -0.28 5.25
CA LEU A 134 -19.64 -1.03 5.06
C LEU A 134 -19.53 -2.25 5.98
N LYS A 135 -20.54 -2.53 6.82
CA LYS A 135 -20.57 -3.60 7.82
C LYS A 135 -19.36 -3.58 8.76
N GLY A 136 -18.83 -2.38 9.04
CA GLY A 136 -17.70 -2.20 9.94
C GLY A 136 -18.05 -2.39 11.40
N GLY A 137 -17.11 -2.86 12.22
CA GLY A 137 -17.32 -3.02 13.66
C GLY A 137 -16.03 -3.30 14.43
N PHE A 138 -16.12 -3.24 15.75
CA PHE A 138 -14.98 -3.39 16.65
C PHE A 138 -14.74 -4.85 17.04
N ALA A 139 -13.53 -5.35 16.86
CA ALA A 139 -13.13 -6.70 17.23
C ALA A 139 -12.50 -6.72 18.63
N THR A 140 -13.03 -7.58 19.51
CA THR A 140 -12.57 -7.76 20.90
C THR A 140 -11.60 -8.91 21.10
N ASN A 141 -11.39 -9.74 20.09
CA ASN A 141 -10.53 -10.93 20.18
C ASN A 141 -9.87 -11.28 18.84
N GLY A 142 -9.06 -12.34 18.83
CA GLY A 142 -8.46 -12.91 17.63
C GLY A 142 -7.36 -12.05 17.01
N LYS A 143 -7.04 -12.33 15.73
CA LYS A 143 -5.96 -11.67 14.98
C LYS A 143 -6.15 -10.15 14.85
N LEU A 144 -7.39 -9.66 14.91
CA LEU A 144 -7.75 -8.25 14.76
C LEU A 144 -8.23 -7.62 16.08
N ASN A 145 -7.89 -8.22 17.23
CA ASN A 145 -8.24 -7.69 18.55
C ASN A 145 -7.88 -6.21 18.72
N LYS A 146 -8.78 -5.44 19.34
CA LYS A 146 -8.71 -3.99 19.57
C LYS A 146 -8.61 -3.18 18.27
N ARG A 147 -9.25 -3.66 17.20
CA ARG A 147 -9.30 -2.97 15.90
C ARG A 147 -10.74 -2.74 15.46
N PHE A 148 -10.96 -1.63 14.81
CA PHE A 148 -12.16 -1.46 14.00
C PHE A 148 -11.94 -2.14 12.66
N VAL A 149 -12.82 -3.07 12.31
CA VAL A 149 -12.64 -4.04 11.24
C VAL A 149 -13.65 -3.80 10.13
N PHE A 150 -13.19 -3.82 8.90
CA PHE A 150 -14.01 -3.77 7.70
C PHE A 150 -13.89 -5.11 6.97
N PRO A 151 -15.00 -5.81 6.69
CA PRO A 151 -15.00 -7.01 5.86
C PRO A 151 -14.77 -6.63 4.39
N ILE A 152 -13.99 -7.45 3.70
CA ILE A 152 -13.69 -7.27 2.28
C ILE A 152 -14.43 -8.36 1.50
N TYR A 153 -15.28 -7.96 0.57
CA TYR A 153 -16.06 -8.86 -0.25
C TYR A 153 -15.43 -9.04 -1.64
N ASN A 154 -15.54 -10.24 -2.19
CA ASN A 154 -15.23 -10.54 -3.58
C ASN A 154 -16.43 -10.27 -4.51
N GLU A 155 -16.25 -10.50 -5.81
CA GLU A 155 -17.29 -10.34 -6.83
C GLU A 155 -18.51 -11.25 -6.65
N TYR A 156 -18.37 -12.33 -5.88
CA TYR A 156 -19.44 -13.26 -5.52
C TYR A 156 -20.16 -12.89 -4.20
N LYS A 157 -19.90 -11.69 -3.68
CA LYS A 157 -20.43 -11.21 -2.38
C LYS A 157 -20.01 -12.10 -1.19
N GLN A 158 -18.86 -12.80 -1.30
CA GLN A 158 -18.31 -13.61 -0.22
C GLN A 158 -17.20 -12.81 0.48
N ILE A 159 -17.06 -12.96 1.80
CA ILE A 159 -16.00 -12.34 2.57
C ILE A 159 -14.69 -13.10 2.33
N HIS A 160 -13.69 -12.44 1.73
CA HIS A 160 -12.38 -13.03 1.48
C HIS A 160 -11.24 -12.30 2.18
N GLY A 161 -11.57 -11.46 3.13
CA GLY A 161 -10.59 -10.79 3.96
C GLY A 161 -11.17 -9.76 4.91
N PHE A 162 -10.29 -9.24 5.75
CA PHE A 162 -10.62 -8.19 6.71
C PHE A 162 -9.50 -7.16 6.80
N SER A 163 -9.86 -5.89 6.91
CA SER A 163 -8.94 -4.80 7.18
C SER A 163 -9.28 -4.15 8.51
N GLY A 164 -8.32 -4.14 9.45
CA GLY A 164 -8.54 -3.65 10.81
C GLY A 164 -7.67 -2.46 11.15
N ARG A 165 -8.31 -1.32 11.50
CA ARG A 165 -7.67 -0.11 12.02
C ARG A 165 -7.43 -0.26 13.52
N ASP A 166 -6.19 -0.03 13.96
CA ASP A 166 -5.87 -0.07 15.38
C ASP A 166 -6.59 1.03 16.16
N MET A 167 -7.26 0.63 17.23
CA MET A 167 -8.04 1.49 18.12
C MET A 167 -7.38 1.63 19.49
N SER A 168 -6.25 0.97 19.71
CA SER A 168 -5.49 1.08 20.94
C SER A 168 -4.63 2.35 20.93
N ASN A 169 -4.30 2.88 22.11
CA ASN A 169 -3.39 4.01 22.25
C ASN A 169 -1.91 3.62 22.08
N MET A 170 -1.63 2.48 21.46
CA MET A 170 -0.27 1.93 21.25
C MET A 170 0.31 2.38 19.90
N ALA A 171 0.21 3.67 19.59
CA ALA A 171 0.78 4.22 18.36
C ALA A 171 2.29 4.01 18.31
N GLY A 172 2.78 3.39 17.22
CA GLY A 172 4.19 3.07 17.02
C GLY A 172 4.62 1.67 17.50
N GLU A 173 3.86 1.02 18.39
CA GLU A 173 4.11 -0.36 18.82
C GLU A 173 3.36 -1.38 17.95
N ARG A 174 2.23 -0.96 17.39
CA ARG A 174 1.38 -1.79 16.53
C ARG A 174 1.17 -1.11 15.18
N PRO A 175 1.10 -1.88 14.08
CA PRO A 175 0.82 -1.29 12.77
C PRO A 175 -0.57 -0.63 12.77
N LYS A 176 -0.65 0.59 12.23
CA LYS A 176 -1.90 1.38 12.08
C LYS A 176 -3.02 0.56 11.46
N TRP A 177 -2.71 -0.19 10.39
CA TRP A 177 -3.60 -1.12 9.73
C TRP A 177 -3.07 -2.55 9.77
N LYS A 178 -3.95 -3.52 9.99
CA LYS A 178 -3.65 -4.95 9.91
C LYS A 178 -4.67 -5.61 9.01
N HIS A 179 -4.18 -6.44 8.11
CA HIS A 179 -4.98 -7.12 7.12
C HIS A 179 -4.95 -8.63 7.34
N VAL A 180 -6.09 -9.28 7.10
CA VAL A 180 -6.25 -10.74 7.09
C VAL A 180 -6.84 -11.09 5.73
N GLY A 181 -6.14 -11.92 4.94
CA GLY A 181 -6.46 -12.22 3.56
C GLY A 181 -5.44 -11.61 2.58
N ARG A 182 -5.67 -11.81 1.29
CA ARG A 182 -4.74 -11.46 0.20
C ARG A 182 -5.09 -10.10 -0.43
N LYS A 183 -4.44 -9.04 0.02
CA LYS A 183 -4.69 -7.64 -0.45
C LYS A 183 -4.60 -7.46 -1.97
N SER A 184 -3.75 -8.23 -2.66
CA SER A 184 -3.61 -8.15 -4.12
C SER A 184 -4.89 -8.47 -4.89
N ASN A 185 -5.83 -9.18 -4.25
CA ASN A 185 -7.10 -9.57 -4.83
C ASN A 185 -8.26 -8.64 -4.41
N TRP A 186 -7.99 -7.63 -3.58
CA TRP A 186 -9.03 -6.76 -3.04
C TRP A 186 -9.34 -5.59 -3.95
N VAL A 187 -10.62 -5.31 -4.11
CA VAL A 187 -11.16 -4.10 -4.77
C VAL A 187 -12.24 -3.52 -3.85
N TYR A 188 -11.81 -2.72 -2.90
CA TYR A 188 -12.67 -2.22 -1.84
C TYR A 188 -13.05 -0.75 -2.08
N PRO A 189 -14.31 -0.36 -1.86
CA PRO A 189 -15.46 -1.13 -1.39
C PRO A 189 -16.39 -1.66 -2.52
N LEU A 190 -15.90 -1.83 -3.74
CA LEU A 190 -16.68 -2.10 -4.95
C LEU A 190 -17.75 -3.19 -4.79
N TYR A 191 -17.42 -4.25 -4.05
CA TYR A 191 -18.31 -5.41 -3.86
C TYR A 191 -19.03 -5.39 -2.50
N SER A 192 -18.64 -4.48 -1.60
CA SER A 192 -19.26 -4.30 -0.28
C SER A 192 -20.33 -3.22 -0.30
N ASN A 193 -20.21 -2.24 -1.19
CA ASN A 193 -21.07 -1.06 -1.24
C ASN A 193 -21.55 -0.79 -2.66
N ASP A 194 -22.84 -0.99 -2.89
CA ASP A 194 -23.46 -0.79 -4.19
C ASP A 194 -23.45 0.69 -4.63
N ASP A 195 -23.50 1.65 -3.68
CA ASP A 195 -23.40 3.09 -3.98
C ASP A 195 -22.06 3.40 -4.69
N CYS A 196 -20.96 2.76 -4.26
CA CYS A 196 -19.66 2.93 -4.91
C CYS A 196 -19.69 2.46 -6.35
N ARG A 197 -20.21 1.26 -6.60
CA ARG A 197 -20.31 0.69 -7.93
C ARG A 197 -21.17 1.54 -8.84
N GLN A 198 -22.37 1.91 -8.41
CA GLN A 198 -23.29 2.75 -9.17
C GLN A 198 -22.69 4.12 -9.49
N SER A 199 -22.00 4.73 -8.53
CA SER A 199 -21.34 6.02 -8.73
C SER A 199 -20.24 5.95 -9.78
N ILE A 200 -19.42 4.90 -9.78
CA ILE A 200 -18.39 4.69 -10.82
C ILE A 200 -19.02 4.40 -12.17
N GLU A 201 -20.03 3.54 -12.23
CA GLU A 201 -20.70 3.17 -13.48
C GLU A 201 -21.43 4.36 -14.14
N SER A 202 -21.99 5.27 -13.33
CA SER A 202 -22.68 6.47 -13.83
C SER A 202 -21.73 7.58 -14.25
N SER A 203 -20.73 7.91 -13.43
CA SER A 203 -19.78 8.99 -13.71
C SER A 203 -18.67 8.58 -14.68
N LYS A 204 -18.37 7.28 -14.78
CA LYS A 204 -17.17 6.74 -15.44
C LYS A 204 -15.86 7.28 -14.87
N GLU A 205 -15.90 7.79 -13.64
CA GLU A 205 -14.75 8.31 -12.92
C GLU A 205 -14.50 7.49 -11.65
N VAL A 206 -13.24 7.30 -11.30
CA VAL A 206 -12.84 6.64 -10.06
C VAL A 206 -11.70 7.38 -9.37
N ILE A 207 -11.81 7.56 -8.08
CA ILE A 207 -10.76 8.09 -7.20
C ILE A 207 -10.09 6.90 -6.51
N ILE A 208 -8.77 6.79 -6.61
CA ILE A 208 -8.01 5.71 -5.96
C ILE A 208 -7.17 6.30 -4.84
N VAL A 209 -7.43 5.84 -3.61
CA VAL A 209 -6.78 6.30 -2.38
C VAL A 209 -5.97 5.18 -1.71
N GLU A 210 -5.10 5.53 -0.76
CA GLU A 210 -4.22 4.56 -0.10
C GLU A 210 -4.95 3.70 0.94
N SER A 211 -5.85 4.29 1.74
CA SER A 211 -6.44 3.64 2.91
C SER A 211 -7.95 3.78 2.99
N ILE A 212 -8.58 2.90 3.80
CA ILE A 212 -10.01 3.01 4.10
C ILE A 212 -10.32 4.34 4.81
N GLY A 213 -9.40 4.87 5.62
CA GLY A 213 -9.57 6.16 6.28
C GLY A 213 -9.79 7.31 5.28
N ASP A 214 -8.99 7.34 4.22
CA ASP A 214 -9.12 8.34 3.14
C ASP A 214 -10.46 8.19 2.41
N MET A 215 -10.84 6.96 2.07
CA MET A 215 -12.11 6.66 1.45
C MET A 215 -13.30 7.12 2.32
N LEU A 216 -13.27 6.88 3.64
CA LEU A 216 -14.33 7.30 4.55
C LEU A 216 -14.50 8.83 4.56
N ASN A 217 -13.40 9.57 4.58
CA ASN A 217 -13.44 11.04 4.53
C ASN A 217 -13.97 11.55 3.19
N LEU A 218 -13.60 10.93 2.07
CA LEU A 218 -14.17 11.25 0.76
C LEU A 218 -15.66 10.92 0.70
N ASN A 219 -16.09 9.76 1.21
CA ASN A 219 -17.52 9.40 1.27
C ASN A 219 -18.31 10.40 2.13
N GLN A 220 -17.75 10.85 3.27
CA GLN A 220 -18.36 11.89 4.13
C GLN A 220 -18.56 13.21 3.37
N ASN A 221 -17.69 13.52 2.39
CA ASN A 221 -17.75 14.70 1.56
C ASN A 221 -18.46 14.47 0.20
N GLY A 222 -19.25 13.39 0.10
CA GLY A 222 -20.12 13.12 -1.04
C GLY A 222 -19.47 12.38 -2.23
N TYR A 223 -18.24 11.92 -2.11
CA TYR A 223 -17.57 11.13 -3.14
C TYR A 223 -17.75 9.64 -2.88
N SER A 224 -18.65 8.97 -3.60
CA SER A 224 -18.88 7.53 -3.47
C SER A 224 -18.06 6.69 -4.46
N ASN A 225 -17.52 7.29 -5.53
CA ASN A 225 -16.73 6.63 -6.58
C ASN A 225 -15.26 6.41 -6.18
N VAL A 226 -15.04 5.91 -4.96
CA VAL A 226 -13.69 5.78 -4.37
C VAL A 226 -13.30 4.33 -4.20
N LEU A 227 -12.09 3.95 -4.66
CA LEU A 227 -11.48 2.64 -4.44
C LEU A 227 -10.20 2.74 -3.61
N VAL A 228 -9.92 1.71 -2.81
CA VAL A 228 -8.75 1.65 -1.91
C VAL A 228 -7.70 0.72 -2.47
N SER A 229 -6.45 1.20 -2.57
CA SER A 229 -5.29 0.42 -3.03
C SER A 229 -4.63 -0.44 -1.94
N PHE A 230 -4.94 -0.19 -0.66
CA PHE A 230 -4.32 -0.84 0.51
C PHE A 230 -2.78 -0.74 0.55
N GLY A 231 -2.25 0.36 0.08
CA GLY A 231 -0.83 0.71 0.03
C GLY A 231 -0.49 1.47 -1.24
N LEU A 232 0.81 1.64 -1.46
CA LEU A 232 1.34 2.53 -2.49
C LEU A 232 1.34 1.94 -3.92
N ASP A 233 1.07 0.64 -4.10
CA ASP A 233 1.11 -0.01 -5.42
C ASP A 233 -0.26 -0.59 -5.81
N PHE A 234 -0.71 -0.26 -7.02
CA PHE A 234 -1.99 -0.76 -7.53
C PHE A 234 -1.85 -2.22 -7.95
N SER A 235 -2.72 -3.06 -7.39
CA SER A 235 -2.78 -4.47 -7.76
C SER A 235 -3.36 -4.65 -9.16
N SER A 236 -2.99 -5.76 -9.81
CA SER A 236 -3.57 -6.10 -11.12
C SER A 236 -5.09 -6.25 -11.05
N LYS A 237 -5.63 -6.79 -9.95
CA LYS A 237 -7.08 -6.92 -9.75
C LYS A 237 -7.76 -5.55 -9.70
N LEU A 238 -7.16 -4.56 -9.01
CA LEU A 238 -7.68 -3.19 -8.96
C LEU A 238 -7.70 -2.57 -10.37
N ILE A 239 -6.60 -2.68 -11.12
CA ILE A 239 -6.51 -2.17 -12.50
C ILE A 239 -7.53 -2.85 -13.41
N CYS A 240 -7.62 -4.18 -13.39
CA CYS A 240 -8.62 -4.92 -14.16
C CYS A 240 -10.06 -4.49 -13.83
N SER A 241 -10.34 -4.17 -12.56
CA SER A 241 -11.66 -3.70 -12.16
C SER A 241 -11.99 -2.33 -12.73
N THR A 242 -11.04 -1.39 -12.80
CA THR A 242 -11.27 -0.08 -13.45
C THR A 242 -11.56 -0.22 -14.95
N LEU A 243 -10.86 -1.16 -15.61
CA LEU A 243 -11.12 -1.49 -17.03
C LEU A 243 -12.51 -2.12 -17.22
N SER A 244 -12.88 -3.10 -16.38
CA SER A 244 -14.19 -3.78 -16.44
C SER A 244 -15.36 -2.82 -16.20
N LEU A 245 -15.18 -1.79 -15.37
CA LEU A 245 -16.16 -0.73 -15.13
C LEU A 245 -16.17 0.34 -16.23
N ASN A 246 -15.30 0.20 -17.24
CA ASN A 246 -15.13 1.17 -18.33
C ASN A 246 -14.92 2.59 -17.83
N CYS A 247 -14.04 2.75 -16.82
CA CYS A 247 -13.66 4.06 -16.30
C CYS A 247 -13.00 4.90 -17.40
N LYS A 248 -13.43 6.17 -17.51
CA LYS A 248 -12.88 7.15 -18.46
C LYS A 248 -11.97 8.16 -17.80
N LYS A 249 -12.02 8.27 -16.47
CA LYS A 249 -11.12 9.12 -15.69
C LYS A 249 -10.70 8.40 -14.41
N ILE A 250 -9.41 8.31 -14.20
CA ILE A 250 -8.81 7.73 -13.00
C ILE A 250 -8.05 8.82 -12.27
N ILE A 251 -8.47 9.11 -11.06
CA ILE A 251 -7.87 10.10 -10.18
C ILE A 251 -7.03 9.38 -9.14
N ILE A 252 -5.72 9.52 -9.22
CA ILE A 252 -4.76 8.94 -8.28
C ILE A 252 -4.57 9.93 -7.14
N SER A 253 -5.09 9.59 -5.96
CA SER A 253 -5.10 10.45 -4.76
C SER A 253 -4.47 9.73 -3.57
N LEU A 254 -3.23 9.29 -3.71
CA LEU A 254 -2.47 8.71 -2.59
C LEU A 254 -2.04 9.80 -1.60
N ASN A 255 -1.52 9.40 -0.44
CA ASN A 255 -1.12 10.34 0.61
C ASN A 255 -0.08 11.36 0.10
N ASN A 256 -0.10 12.57 0.66
CA ASN A 256 0.83 13.64 0.34
C ASN A 256 1.88 13.79 1.44
N ASP A 257 3.00 13.09 1.29
CA ASP A 257 4.11 13.13 2.24
C ASP A 257 5.08 14.30 1.97
N SER A 258 4.60 15.44 1.40
CA SER A 258 5.46 16.58 1.00
C SER A 258 6.27 17.20 2.15
N GLN A 259 5.81 17.05 3.39
CA GLN A 259 6.52 17.51 4.58
C GLN A 259 7.62 16.54 5.05
N SER A 260 7.70 15.36 4.46
CA SER A 260 8.73 14.36 4.75
C SER A 260 9.94 14.54 3.82
N LYS A 261 11.09 13.96 4.19
CA LYS A 261 12.31 14.00 3.33
C LYS A 261 12.06 13.47 1.90
N GLU A 262 11.13 12.51 1.77
CA GLU A 262 10.70 11.98 0.48
C GLU A 262 9.16 11.97 0.43
N ASN A 263 8.59 12.56 -0.62
CA ASN A 263 7.15 12.45 -0.86
C ASN A 263 6.84 11.08 -1.50
N ARG A 264 6.69 10.06 -0.64
CA ARG A 264 6.43 8.67 -1.06
C ARG A 264 5.11 8.53 -1.81
N GLY A 265 4.10 9.26 -1.39
CA GLY A 265 2.79 9.23 -2.05
C GLY A 265 2.85 9.80 -3.47
N LEU A 266 3.55 10.92 -3.68
CA LEU A 266 3.78 11.47 -5.02
C LEU A 266 4.57 10.49 -5.90
N HIS A 267 5.67 9.95 -5.37
CA HIS A 267 6.48 8.97 -6.10
C HIS A 267 5.65 7.74 -6.53
N ALA A 268 4.85 7.22 -5.60
CA ALA A 268 3.97 6.08 -5.85
C ALA A 268 2.85 6.45 -6.86
N SER A 269 2.31 7.66 -6.79
CA SER A 269 1.29 8.15 -7.73
C SER A 269 1.84 8.21 -9.14
N ILE A 270 3.04 8.74 -9.33
CA ILE A 270 3.72 8.76 -10.63
C ILE A 270 4.03 7.34 -11.12
N LYS A 271 4.51 6.46 -10.24
CA LYS A 271 4.73 5.05 -10.58
C LYS A 271 3.45 4.34 -11.06
N ASN A 272 2.34 4.55 -10.37
CA ASN A 272 1.05 3.98 -10.76
C ASN A 272 0.49 4.63 -12.03
N TYR A 273 0.67 5.93 -12.22
CA TYR A 273 0.36 6.63 -13.47
C TYR A 273 1.07 5.97 -14.66
N LEU A 274 2.40 5.76 -14.56
CA LEU A 274 3.17 5.08 -15.60
C LEU A 274 2.71 3.63 -15.85
N LYS A 275 2.28 2.93 -14.80
CA LYS A 275 1.71 1.58 -14.89
C LYS A 275 0.38 1.59 -15.64
N LEU A 276 -0.47 2.58 -15.35
CA LEU A 276 -1.78 2.75 -15.99
C LEU A 276 -1.68 3.18 -17.47
N LEU A 277 -0.61 3.85 -17.90
CA LEU A 277 -0.37 4.18 -19.31
C LEU A 277 -0.29 2.94 -20.23
N ASN A 278 -0.13 1.72 -19.69
CA ASN A 278 -0.26 0.49 -20.48
C ASN A 278 -1.72 0.20 -20.90
N TYR A 279 -2.70 0.85 -20.26
CA TYR A 279 -4.12 0.53 -20.38
C TYR A 279 -4.99 1.74 -20.72
N TYR A 280 -4.52 2.94 -20.40
CA TYR A 280 -5.24 4.21 -20.55
C TYR A 280 -4.40 5.24 -21.26
N GLU A 281 -5.04 6.12 -21.99
CA GLU A 281 -4.41 7.33 -22.49
C GLU A 281 -4.15 8.32 -21.35
N SER A 282 -3.12 9.14 -21.50
CA SER A 282 -2.74 10.13 -20.48
C SER A 282 -3.86 11.12 -20.12
N SER A 283 -4.74 11.41 -21.06
CA SER A 283 -5.93 12.26 -20.87
C SER A 283 -6.97 11.70 -19.88
N HIS A 284 -6.95 10.38 -19.67
CA HIS A 284 -7.81 9.69 -18.71
C HIS A 284 -7.21 9.60 -17.29
N LEU A 285 -5.96 10.01 -17.10
CA LEU A 285 -5.22 9.83 -15.86
C LEU A 285 -4.91 11.16 -15.17
N CYS A 286 -5.34 11.30 -13.94
CA CYS A 286 -5.15 12.48 -13.12
C CYS A 286 -4.39 12.11 -11.83
N ILE A 287 -3.33 12.85 -11.48
CA ILE A 287 -2.70 12.81 -10.15
C ILE A 287 -3.17 14.04 -9.38
N CYS A 288 -3.99 13.84 -8.36
CA CYS A 288 -4.49 14.91 -7.52
C CYS A 288 -4.38 14.52 -6.04
N LEU A 289 -3.22 14.74 -5.45
CA LEU A 289 -2.97 14.42 -4.04
C LEU A 289 -3.76 15.36 -3.12
N PRO A 290 -4.14 14.90 -1.89
CA PRO A 290 -4.76 15.75 -0.89
C PRO A 290 -3.86 16.96 -0.54
N ASN A 291 -4.48 18.06 -0.12
CA ASN A 291 -3.75 19.30 0.25
C ASN A 291 -3.02 19.16 1.59
N LYS A 292 -3.41 18.20 2.42
CA LYS A 292 -2.74 17.78 3.66
C LYS A 292 -2.08 16.42 3.46
N LYS A 293 -1.57 15.82 4.52
CA LYS A 293 -0.92 14.51 4.48
C LYS A 293 -1.85 13.42 3.93
N ASP A 294 -3.07 13.36 4.42
CA ASP A 294 -4.13 12.46 3.96
C ASP A 294 -5.50 13.16 4.02
N PHE A 295 -6.55 12.53 3.52
CA PHE A 295 -7.91 13.11 3.55
C PHE A 295 -8.48 13.22 4.96
N GLY A 296 -7.94 12.48 5.93
CA GLY A 296 -8.34 12.55 7.32
C GLY A 296 -7.90 13.82 8.04
N ASP A 297 -6.88 14.50 7.52
CA ASP A 297 -6.32 15.74 8.06
C ASP A 297 -6.90 16.99 7.37
N MET A 298 -7.79 16.83 6.36
CA MET A 298 -8.35 17.93 5.57
C MET A 298 -9.58 18.55 6.24
N SER A 299 -9.63 19.89 6.26
CA SER A 299 -10.84 20.67 6.58
C SER A 299 -11.79 20.72 5.37
N SER A 300 -13.00 21.25 5.57
CA SER A 300 -13.96 21.49 4.48
C SER A 300 -13.37 22.41 3.40
N GLU A 301 -12.63 23.44 3.79
CA GLU A 301 -11.96 24.36 2.86
C GLU A 301 -10.86 23.65 2.06
N ASP A 302 -10.10 22.74 2.71
CA ASP A 302 -9.09 21.91 2.02
C ASP A 302 -9.77 21.01 0.98
N PHE A 303 -10.95 20.44 1.27
CA PHE A 303 -11.74 19.66 0.33
C PHE A 303 -12.20 20.48 -0.88
N ASP A 304 -12.69 21.70 -0.66
CA ASP A 304 -13.12 22.60 -1.74
C ASP A 304 -11.93 22.97 -2.65
N GLN A 305 -10.79 23.27 -2.08
CA GLN A 305 -9.57 23.55 -2.82
C GLN A 305 -9.09 22.32 -3.61
N TRP A 306 -9.10 21.14 -3.00
CA TRP A 306 -8.74 19.89 -3.65
C TRP A 306 -9.69 19.58 -4.82
N LYS A 307 -11.00 19.76 -4.62
CA LYS A 307 -12.03 19.62 -5.67
C LYS A 307 -11.77 20.55 -6.84
N LYS A 308 -11.51 21.83 -6.56
CA LYS A 308 -11.18 22.82 -7.60
C LYS A 308 -9.93 22.40 -8.37
N LYS A 309 -8.85 22.05 -7.67
CA LYS A 309 -7.61 21.55 -8.27
C LYS A 309 -7.84 20.32 -9.16
N MET A 310 -8.72 19.39 -8.76
CA MET A 310 -9.05 18.18 -9.51
C MET A 310 -9.84 18.52 -10.79
N LEU A 311 -10.73 19.53 -10.74
CA LEU A 311 -11.55 19.97 -11.87
C LEU A 311 -10.76 20.81 -12.87
N ASP A 312 -9.88 21.67 -12.36
CA ASP A 312 -9.10 22.63 -13.15
C ASP A 312 -7.75 22.02 -13.62
N LEU A 313 -7.56 20.71 -13.49
CA LEU A 313 -6.30 20.07 -13.83
C LEU A 313 -6.00 20.18 -15.32
N ASP A 314 -4.92 20.88 -15.65
CA ASP A 314 -4.34 20.93 -16.99
C ASP A 314 -3.49 19.67 -17.23
N ILE A 315 -3.88 18.88 -18.24
CA ILE A 315 -3.24 17.61 -18.58
C ILE A 315 -1.81 17.83 -19.10
N ASP A 316 -1.59 18.88 -19.88
CA ASP A 316 -0.27 19.15 -20.46
C ASP A 316 0.70 19.66 -19.38
N TYR A 317 0.20 20.48 -18.45
CA TYR A 317 0.95 20.85 -17.25
C TYR A 317 1.31 19.62 -16.40
N GLN A 318 0.35 18.72 -16.18
CA GLN A 318 0.60 17.47 -15.42
C GLN A 318 1.67 16.61 -16.09
N LYS A 319 1.60 16.44 -17.43
CA LYS A 319 2.64 15.72 -18.19
C LYS A 319 4.01 16.34 -18.02
N SER A 320 4.13 17.64 -18.22
CA SER A 320 5.38 18.38 -18.06
C SER A 320 5.94 18.24 -16.64
N TYR A 321 5.08 18.28 -15.63
CA TYR A 321 5.46 18.06 -14.23
C TYR A 321 6.00 16.65 -14.00
N ILE A 322 5.31 15.62 -14.52
CA ILE A 322 5.73 14.21 -14.42
C ILE A 322 7.07 14.01 -15.12
N ASP A 323 7.26 14.53 -16.32
CA ASP A 323 8.51 14.42 -17.08
C ASP A 323 9.69 15.06 -16.33
N ASN A 324 9.50 16.25 -15.77
CA ASN A 324 10.50 16.91 -14.95
C ASN A 324 10.84 16.08 -13.68
N TYR A 325 9.83 15.53 -13.02
CA TYR A 325 10.04 14.67 -11.86
C TYR A 325 10.82 13.40 -12.22
N LEU A 326 10.50 12.78 -13.35
CA LEU A 326 11.18 11.58 -13.83
C LEU A 326 12.64 11.85 -14.20
N ASN A 327 12.92 12.97 -14.86
CA ASN A 327 14.30 13.36 -15.23
C ASN A 327 15.20 13.50 -14.00
N THR A 328 14.65 14.01 -12.88
CA THR A 328 15.41 14.19 -11.63
C THR A 328 15.46 12.93 -10.77
N ASN A 329 14.57 11.94 -10.99
CA ASN A 329 14.44 10.74 -10.16
C ASN A 329 14.54 9.42 -10.95
N LEU A 330 15.16 9.43 -12.12
CA LEU A 330 15.17 8.31 -13.08
C LEU A 330 15.62 6.97 -12.45
N SER A 331 16.64 7.03 -11.59
CA SER A 331 17.22 5.85 -10.94
C SER A 331 16.24 5.16 -9.94
N LYS A 332 15.21 5.86 -9.49
CA LYS A 332 14.23 5.36 -8.53
C LYS A 332 13.09 4.57 -9.19
N PHE A 333 12.99 4.59 -10.53
CA PHE A 333 11.93 3.93 -11.27
C PHE A 333 12.41 2.66 -11.98
N PRO A 334 11.59 1.58 -12.01
CA PRO A 334 11.89 0.38 -12.78
C PRO A 334 12.03 0.69 -14.28
N LYS A 335 13.08 0.20 -14.93
CA LYS A 335 13.31 0.38 -16.37
C LYS A 335 12.13 -0.08 -17.24
N SER A 336 11.39 -1.10 -16.79
CA SER A 336 10.20 -1.62 -17.48
C SER A 336 9.08 -0.59 -17.61
N LEU A 337 8.91 0.31 -16.62
CA LEU A 337 7.89 1.36 -16.66
C LEU A 337 8.31 2.55 -17.54
N MET A 338 9.62 2.76 -17.70
CA MET A 338 10.16 3.88 -18.49
C MET A 338 9.98 3.70 -20.01
N LYS A 339 9.73 2.47 -20.48
CA LYS A 339 9.44 2.23 -21.90
C LYS A 339 8.15 2.94 -22.37
N ASN A 340 7.21 3.14 -21.47
CA ASN A 340 5.91 3.75 -21.76
C ASN A 340 5.99 5.26 -22.05
N ILE A 341 7.09 5.92 -21.67
CA ILE A 341 7.29 7.36 -21.88
C ILE A 341 7.85 7.65 -23.27
N LYS A 342 8.66 6.74 -23.84
CA LYS A 342 9.38 6.95 -25.10
C LYS A 342 8.55 6.64 -26.36
N THR A 343 7.35 6.10 -26.21
CA THR A 343 6.51 5.59 -27.31
C THR A 343 5.22 6.39 -27.54
N LYS A 344 5.03 7.53 -26.84
CA LYS A 344 3.84 8.38 -27.06
C LYS A 344 4.21 9.85 -27.20
#